data_7829205c7e268b2d4ece7056f343ac02
#
_entry.id   7829205c7e268b2d4ece7056f343ac02
#
_cell.length_a   1.000
_cell.length_b   1.000
_cell.length_c   1.000
_cell.angle_alpha   90.00
_cell.angle_beta   90.00
_cell.angle_gamma   90.00
#
_symmetry.space_group_name_H-M   'P 1'
#
loop_
_entity.id
_entity.type
_entity.pdbx_description
1 polymer ?
#
loop_
_entity_poly.entity_id
_entity_poly.type
_entity_poly.pdbx_seq_one_letter_code
_entity_poly.pdbx_strand_id
1 'polypeptide(L)'
;LGDVYKRQVVGFACIEGHPVGIVANQPKVNAGILDVNSSEKVARFVRLCDAFNLPVVTLVDTPGYKPGSDQEHAGIIRRGAKVIYAYANAQVPLVTVILRKAFGGAYIVMGSKSMGADVNYAWPTSQIAVLGAQGAVNIIHRKDLQKAKERGQDVAALRKQLVDELSLIHI
;
A
#
# COMPACT_ATOMS: atom_id res chain seq x y z
N LEU A 1 -20.08 0.29 -14.45
CA LEU A 1 -18.86 -0.28 -13.87
C LEU A 1 -18.33 0.72 -12.84
N GLY A 2 -18.69 0.48 -11.56
CA GLY A 2 -18.48 1.43 -10.48
C GLY A 2 -17.01 1.62 -10.09
N ASP A 3 -16.76 2.52 -9.13
CA ASP A 3 -15.46 2.95 -8.60
C ASP A 3 -14.55 1.80 -8.10
N VAL A 4 -15.10 0.62 -7.91
CA VAL A 4 -14.41 -0.61 -7.49
C VAL A 4 -13.27 -1.00 -8.43
N TYR A 5 -13.43 -0.81 -9.74
CA TYR A 5 -12.40 -1.16 -10.73
C TYR A 5 -11.33 -0.08 -10.91
N LYS A 6 -11.52 1.11 -10.33
CA LYS A 6 -10.62 2.25 -10.53
C LYS A 6 -9.48 2.33 -9.51
N ARG A 7 -9.54 1.59 -8.40
CA ARG A 7 -8.57 1.69 -7.27
C ARG A 7 -7.20 1.11 -7.58
N GLN A 8 -7.16 0.14 -8.48
CA GLN A 8 -5.91 -0.44 -8.99
C GLN A 8 -5.89 -0.34 -10.50
N VAL A 9 -4.82 0.19 -11.02
CA VAL A 9 -4.53 0.20 -12.44
C VAL A 9 -3.70 -1.03 -12.75
N VAL A 10 -4.16 -1.85 -13.67
CA VAL A 10 -3.39 -2.95 -14.24
C VAL A 10 -3.47 -2.88 -15.75
N GLY A 11 -2.39 -3.17 -16.42
CA GLY A 11 -2.32 -3.13 -17.86
C GLY A 11 -0.95 -3.51 -18.39
N PHE A 12 -0.85 -3.67 -19.69
CA PHE A 12 0.43 -3.91 -20.35
C PHE A 12 1.03 -2.60 -20.85
N ALA A 13 2.34 -2.54 -20.85
CA ALA A 13 3.11 -1.42 -21.37
C ALA A 13 4.33 -1.95 -22.12
N CYS A 14 5.01 -1.06 -22.81
CA CYS A 14 6.30 -1.34 -23.42
C CYS A 14 7.32 -0.35 -22.86
N ILE A 15 8.42 -0.84 -22.30
CA ILE A 15 9.51 -0.02 -21.76
C ILE A 15 10.75 -0.37 -22.57
N GLU A 16 11.27 0.59 -23.31
CA GLU A 16 12.43 0.42 -24.21
C GLU A 16 12.31 -0.80 -25.14
N GLY A 17 11.11 -1.03 -25.69
CA GLY A 17 10.83 -2.16 -26.58
C GLY A 17 10.48 -3.48 -25.88
N HIS A 18 10.59 -3.56 -24.56
CA HIS A 18 10.27 -4.76 -23.79
C HIS A 18 8.82 -4.71 -23.25
N PRO A 19 7.98 -5.72 -23.52
CA PRO A 19 6.63 -5.78 -22.99
C PRO A 19 6.68 -6.09 -21.49
N VAL A 20 5.88 -5.35 -20.69
CA VAL A 20 5.80 -5.51 -19.24
C VAL A 20 4.35 -5.42 -18.76
N GLY A 21 4.04 -6.06 -17.65
CA GLY A 21 2.83 -5.83 -16.90
C GLY A 21 3.02 -4.67 -15.90
N ILE A 22 2.07 -3.77 -15.85
CA ILE A 22 2.03 -2.67 -14.88
C ILE A 22 0.95 -2.94 -13.84
N VAL A 23 1.31 -2.84 -12.57
CA VAL A 23 0.39 -2.84 -11.43
C VAL A 23 0.59 -1.54 -10.66
N ALA A 24 -0.45 -0.73 -10.49
CA ALA A 24 -0.32 0.55 -9.80
C ALA A 24 -1.51 0.83 -8.87
N ASN A 25 -1.24 1.46 -7.73
CA ASN A 25 -2.29 2.06 -6.92
C ASN A 25 -2.81 3.33 -7.59
N GLN A 26 -4.12 3.60 -7.47
CA GLN A 26 -4.73 4.84 -7.94
C GLN A 26 -5.13 5.72 -6.74
N PRO A 27 -4.26 6.63 -6.31
CA PRO A 27 -4.51 7.42 -5.10
C PRO A 27 -5.67 8.42 -5.21
N LYS A 28 -6.10 8.78 -6.41
CA LYS A 28 -7.31 9.61 -6.62
C LYS A 28 -8.60 8.89 -6.22
N VAL A 29 -8.56 7.56 -6.14
CA VAL A 29 -9.72 6.75 -5.74
C VAL A 29 -9.43 6.10 -4.39
N ASN A 30 -10.14 6.55 -3.35
CA ASN A 30 -9.96 6.08 -1.97
C ASN A 30 -8.49 6.06 -1.51
N ALA A 31 -7.71 7.09 -1.86
CA ALA A 31 -6.31 7.24 -1.51
C ALA A 31 -5.39 6.08 -1.93
N GLY A 32 -5.80 5.21 -2.86
CA GLY A 32 -5.03 4.05 -3.30
C GLY A 32 -5.12 2.84 -2.35
N ILE A 33 -6.09 2.83 -1.44
CA ILE A 33 -6.29 1.75 -0.46
C ILE A 33 -6.60 0.42 -1.15
N LEU A 34 -6.08 -0.68 -0.62
CA LEU A 34 -6.43 -2.02 -1.08
C LEU A 34 -7.73 -2.51 -0.42
N ASP A 35 -8.59 -3.11 -1.21
CA ASP A 35 -9.80 -3.81 -0.75
C ASP A 35 -9.88 -5.21 -1.37
N VAL A 36 -10.97 -5.92 -1.08
CA VAL A 36 -11.21 -7.27 -1.60
C VAL A 36 -11.11 -7.33 -3.13
N ASN A 37 -11.73 -6.39 -3.82
CA ASN A 37 -11.80 -6.43 -5.29
C ASN A 37 -10.49 -6.02 -5.96
N SER A 38 -9.81 -5.01 -5.41
CA SER A 38 -8.49 -4.61 -5.88
C SER A 38 -7.46 -5.72 -5.67
N SER A 39 -7.53 -6.43 -4.55
CA SER A 39 -6.67 -7.59 -4.28
C SER A 39 -6.89 -8.72 -5.29
N GLU A 40 -8.14 -9.08 -5.59
CA GLU A 40 -8.44 -10.08 -6.63
C GLU A 40 -7.94 -9.66 -8.01
N LYS A 41 -8.10 -8.39 -8.36
CA LYS A 41 -7.65 -7.85 -9.64
C LYS A 41 -6.14 -7.94 -9.79
N VAL A 42 -5.39 -7.49 -8.78
CA VAL A 42 -3.92 -7.56 -8.78
C VAL A 42 -3.44 -9.00 -8.85
N ALA A 43 -3.96 -9.88 -7.99
CA ALA A 43 -3.53 -11.27 -7.96
C ALA A 43 -3.74 -11.99 -9.30
N ARG A 44 -4.89 -11.76 -9.96
CA ARG A 44 -5.16 -12.33 -11.29
C ARG A 44 -4.21 -11.79 -12.35
N PHE A 45 -3.94 -10.49 -12.31
CA PHE A 45 -3.09 -9.86 -13.31
C PHE A 45 -1.63 -10.28 -13.18
N VAL A 46 -1.08 -10.33 -11.96
CA VAL A 46 0.29 -10.82 -11.73
C VAL A 46 0.44 -12.26 -12.20
N ARG A 47 -0.51 -13.14 -11.89
CA ARG A 47 -0.52 -14.52 -12.38
C ARG A 47 -0.62 -14.62 -13.89
N LEU A 48 -1.36 -13.71 -14.52
CA LEU A 48 -1.42 -13.63 -15.98
C LEU A 48 -0.06 -13.24 -16.56
N CYS A 49 0.59 -12.23 -16.02
CA CYS A 49 1.94 -11.84 -16.45
C CYS A 49 2.93 -13.01 -16.31
N ASP A 50 2.90 -13.68 -15.17
CA ASP A 50 3.74 -14.85 -14.90
C ASP A 50 3.51 -15.96 -15.94
N ALA A 51 2.24 -16.30 -16.22
CA ALA A 51 1.89 -17.34 -17.20
C ALA A 51 2.36 -17.02 -18.63
N PHE A 52 2.51 -15.76 -18.97
CA PHE A 52 3.00 -15.29 -20.28
C PHE A 52 4.46 -14.83 -20.27
N ASN A 53 5.19 -15.10 -19.19
CA ASN A 53 6.59 -14.72 -19.02
C ASN A 53 6.84 -13.21 -19.21
N LEU A 54 5.94 -12.38 -18.69
CA LEU A 54 6.02 -10.91 -18.75
C LEU A 54 6.51 -10.35 -17.41
N PRO A 55 7.62 -9.58 -17.39
CA PRO A 55 8.06 -8.88 -16.18
C PRO A 55 6.96 -7.98 -15.61
N VAL A 56 6.92 -7.83 -14.28
CA VAL A 56 5.92 -6.99 -13.61
C VAL A 56 6.60 -5.78 -12.97
N VAL A 57 6.11 -4.60 -13.33
CA VAL A 57 6.48 -3.33 -12.70
C VAL A 57 5.33 -2.88 -11.79
N THR A 58 5.61 -2.77 -10.50
CA THR A 58 4.64 -2.38 -9.47
C THR A 58 4.90 -0.96 -8.99
N LEU A 59 3.92 -0.08 -9.12
CA LEU A 59 3.98 1.31 -8.67
C LEU A 59 3.15 1.47 -7.40
N VAL A 60 3.82 1.69 -6.26
CA VAL A 60 3.20 1.68 -4.93
C VAL A 60 2.90 3.10 -4.45
N ASP A 61 1.64 3.35 -4.14
CA ASP A 61 1.16 4.52 -3.40
C ASP A 61 -0.10 4.14 -2.63
N THR A 62 0.08 3.50 -1.47
CA THR A 62 -1.03 2.96 -0.68
C THR A 62 -0.90 3.28 0.81
N PRO A 63 -1.99 3.73 1.47
CA PRO A 63 -2.02 3.91 2.92
C PRO A 63 -2.35 2.64 3.70
N GLY A 64 -2.69 1.54 3.04
CA GLY A 64 -3.05 0.30 3.72
C GLY A 64 -4.21 -0.45 3.08
N TYR A 65 -4.71 -1.45 3.79
CA TYR A 65 -5.95 -2.15 3.48
C TYR A 65 -7.17 -1.39 4.00
N LYS A 66 -8.29 -1.50 3.29
CA LYS A 66 -9.57 -0.91 3.72
C LYS A 66 -10.07 -1.59 5.00
N PRO A 67 -10.22 -0.85 6.11
CA PRO A 67 -10.82 -1.39 7.32
C PRO A 67 -12.35 -1.44 7.18
N GLY A 68 -12.99 -2.24 8.04
CA GLY A 68 -14.44 -2.28 8.17
C GLY A 68 -15.01 -3.71 8.17
N SER A 69 -16.11 -3.91 8.87
CA SER A 69 -16.77 -5.20 9.00
C SER A 69 -17.24 -5.76 7.66
N ASP A 70 -17.63 -4.91 6.72
CA ASP A 70 -17.97 -5.28 5.35
C ASP A 70 -16.80 -5.95 4.62
N GLN A 71 -15.58 -5.46 4.81
CA GLN A 71 -14.37 -6.03 4.23
C GLN A 71 -13.97 -7.35 4.93
N GLU A 72 -14.11 -7.38 6.26
CA GLU A 72 -13.86 -8.60 7.04
C GLU A 72 -14.81 -9.72 6.62
N HIS A 73 -16.12 -9.46 6.55
CA HIS A 73 -17.11 -10.43 6.10
C HIS A 73 -16.91 -10.84 4.64
N ALA A 74 -16.45 -9.93 3.77
CA ALA A 74 -16.09 -10.24 2.40
C ALA A 74 -14.78 -11.03 2.28
N GLY A 75 -14.06 -11.26 3.40
CA GLY A 75 -12.85 -12.06 3.46
C GLY A 75 -11.61 -11.34 2.96
N ILE A 76 -11.40 -10.08 3.38
CA ILE A 76 -10.25 -9.26 2.97
C ILE A 76 -8.90 -9.95 3.23
N ILE A 77 -8.77 -10.66 4.35
CA ILE A 77 -7.53 -11.37 4.71
C ILE A 77 -7.23 -12.47 3.69
N ARG A 78 -8.22 -13.32 3.40
CA ARG A 78 -8.09 -14.41 2.41
C ARG A 78 -7.85 -13.89 1.00
N ARG A 79 -8.52 -12.81 0.62
CA ARG A 79 -8.38 -12.20 -0.71
C ARG A 79 -7.05 -11.45 -0.84
N GLY A 80 -6.63 -10.76 0.22
CA GLY A 80 -5.30 -10.16 0.30
C GLY A 80 -4.17 -11.18 0.23
N ALA A 81 -4.33 -12.34 0.86
CA ALA A 81 -3.37 -13.43 0.77
C ALA A 81 -3.14 -13.94 -0.66
N LYS A 82 -4.14 -13.83 -1.56
CA LYS A 82 -3.95 -14.17 -2.98
C LYS A 82 -2.92 -13.29 -3.67
N VAL A 83 -2.80 -12.01 -3.26
CA VAL A 83 -1.79 -11.10 -3.79
C VAL A 83 -0.40 -11.58 -3.34
N ILE A 84 -0.25 -11.93 -2.07
CA ILE A 84 0.99 -12.54 -1.54
C ILE A 84 1.40 -13.75 -2.37
N TYR A 85 0.45 -14.68 -2.57
CA TYR A 85 0.69 -15.89 -3.35
C TYR A 85 1.09 -15.59 -4.79
N ALA A 86 0.44 -14.62 -5.42
CA ALA A 86 0.73 -14.25 -6.81
C ALA A 86 2.16 -13.74 -6.97
N TYR A 87 2.61 -12.83 -6.10
CA TYR A 87 3.97 -12.30 -6.15
C TYR A 87 5.02 -13.34 -5.69
N ALA A 88 4.75 -14.08 -4.63
CA ALA A 88 5.71 -15.07 -4.11
C ALA A 88 5.96 -16.24 -5.05
N ASN A 89 4.98 -16.61 -5.88
CA ASN A 89 5.11 -17.70 -6.85
C ASN A 89 5.55 -17.24 -8.25
N ALA A 90 5.54 -15.94 -8.52
CA ALA A 90 5.93 -15.44 -9.83
C ALA A 90 7.41 -15.74 -10.12
N GLN A 91 7.67 -16.25 -11.31
CA GLN A 91 9.02 -16.58 -11.81
C GLN A 91 9.57 -15.50 -12.74
N VAL A 92 8.74 -14.51 -13.07
CA VAL A 92 9.13 -13.37 -13.90
C VAL A 92 9.81 -12.29 -13.08
N PRO A 93 10.66 -11.44 -13.69
CA PRO A 93 11.26 -10.31 -13.00
C PRO A 93 10.23 -9.38 -12.36
N LEU A 94 10.44 -9.06 -11.10
CA LEU A 94 9.57 -8.21 -10.28
C LEU A 94 10.30 -6.93 -9.89
N VAL A 95 9.85 -5.80 -10.43
CA VAL A 95 10.39 -4.47 -10.11
C VAL A 95 9.33 -3.66 -9.38
N THR A 96 9.67 -3.14 -8.21
CA THR A 96 8.75 -2.31 -7.42
C THR A 96 9.31 -0.90 -7.24
N VAL A 97 8.46 0.09 -7.48
CA VAL A 97 8.79 1.52 -7.30
C VAL A 97 7.80 2.14 -6.33
N ILE A 98 8.30 2.63 -5.20
CA ILE A 98 7.50 3.33 -4.20
C ILE A 98 7.43 4.80 -4.59
N LEU A 99 6.24 5.26 -4.96
CA LEU A 99 6.02 6.62 -5.44
C LEU A 99 5.84 7.62 -4.30
N ARG A 100 5.06 7.26 -3.26
CA ARG A 100 4.76 8.15 -2.16
C ARG A 100 4.55 7.41 -0.83
N LYS A 101 3.43 6.70 -0.68
CA LYS A 101 3.07 6.00 0.56
C LYS A 101 3.19 4.50 0.37
N ALA A 102 3.82 3.85 1.32
CA ALA A 102 3.95 2.39 1.36
C ALA A 102 3.72 1.94 2.81
N PHE A 103 2.44 1.82 3.22
CA PHE A 103 2.09 1.56 4.61
C PHE A 103 1.51 0.16 4.82
N GLY A 104 1.96 -0.45 5.90
CA GLY A 104 1.42 -1.67 6.48
C GLY A 104 1.42 -2.87 5.55
N GLY A 105 0.46 -3.77 5.75
CA GLY A 105 0.33 -5.00 4.99
C GLY A 105 0.07 -4.79 3.49
N ALA A 106 -0.57 -3.68 3.11
CA ALA A 106 -0.83 -3.38 1.70
C ALA A 106 0.46 -3.11 0.91
N TYR A 107 1.45 -2.45 1.53
CA TYR A 107 2.78 -2.32 0.94
C TYR A 107 3.47 -3.68 0.79
N ILE A 108 3.43 -4.49 1.85
CA ILE A 108 4.11 -5.79 1.86
C ILE A 108 3.62 -6.67 0.71
N VAL A 109 2.31 -6.79 0.52
CA VAL A 109 1.73 -7.67 -0.51
C VAL A 109 1.93 -7.20 -1.94
N MET A 110 2.25 -5.93 -2.16
CA MET A 110 2.45 -5.36 -3.50
C MET A 110 3.91 -5.46 -3.97
N GLY A 111 4.47 -6.67 -3.93
CA GLY A 111 5.82 -6.93 -4.43
C GLY A 111 6.90 -6.18 -3.66
N SER A 112 6.83 -6.18 -2.32
CA SER A 112 7.89 -5.63 -1.50
C SER A 112 9.17 -6.48 -1.58
N LYS A 113 10.31 -5.91 -1.21
CA LYS A 113 11.58 -6.62 -1.17
C LYS A 113 11.52 -7.86 -0.27
N SER A 114 10.79 -7.77 0.85
CA SER A 114 10.60 -8.90 1.77
C SER A 114 9.76 -10.04 1.17
N MET A 115 9.01 -9.78 0.10
CA MET A 115 8.22 -10.77 -0.64
C MET A 115 8.97 -11.34 -1.85
N GLY A 116 10.24 -11.01 -2.03
CA GLY A 116 11.07 -11.56 -3.09
C GLY A 116 11.11 -10.75 -4.39
N ALA A 117 10.66 -9.48 -4.39
CA ALA A 117 10.88 -8.63 -5.54
C ALA A 117 12.38 -8.44 -5.82
N ASP A 118 12.77 -8.57 -7.08
CA ASP A 118 14.18 -8.51 -7.50
C ASP A 118 14.77 -7.14 -7.25
N VAL A 119 14.03 -6.08 -7.58
CA VAL A 119 14.47 -4.69 -7.43
C VAL A 119 13.38 -3.85 -6.80
N ASN A 120 13.76 -3.06 -5.78
CA ASN A 120 12.90 -2.09 -5.14
C ASN A 120 13.54 -0.71 -5.16
N TYR A 121 12.83 0.24 -5.76
CA TYR A 121 13.18 1.66 -5.75
C TYR A 121 12.19 2.46 -4.92
N ALA A 122 12.63 3.57 -4.37
CA ALA A 122 11.77 4.53 -3.69
C ALA A 122 12.20 5.96 -4.07
N TRP A 123 11.22 6.84 -4.27
CA TRP A 123 11.55 8.26 -4.37
C TRP A 123 12.08 8.79 -3.03
N PRO A 124 12.99 9.78 -3.02
CA PRO A 124 13.52 10.34 -1.76
C PRO A 124 12.44 10.89 -0.82
N THR A 125 11.28 11.26 -1.35
CA THR A 125 10.13 11.77 -0.59
C THR A 125 9.13 10.67 -0.17
N SER A 126 9.45 9.41 -0.45
CA SER A 126 8.57 8.29 -0.12
C SER A 126 8.52 8.03 1.37
N GLN A 127 7.36 7.65 1.85
CA GLN A 127 7.11 7.28 3.25
C GLN A 127 6.84 5.78 3.33
N ILE A 128 7.72 5.07 4.00
CA ILE A 128 7.61 3.62 4.21
C ILE A 128 7.46 3.37 5.71
N ALA A 129 6.33 2.84 6.14
CA ALA A 129 6.05 2.59 7.54
C ALA A 129 4.98 1.51 7.73
N VAL A 130 4.88 0.99 8.96
CA VAL A 130 3.76 0.10 9.34
C VAL A 130 2.46 0.89 9.38
N LEU A 131 2.52 2.15 9.84
CA LEU A 131 1.39 3.05 9.95
C LEU A 131 1.87 4.50 9.74
N GLY A 132 1.09 5.32 9.06
CA GLY A 132 1.42 6.75 8.90
C GLY A 132 1.51 7.46 10.24
N ALA A 133 2.40 8.47 10.37
CA ALA A 133 2.70 9.16 11.63
C ALA A 133 1.45 9.66 12.38
N GLN A 134 0.46 10.21 11.65
CA GLN A 134 -0.80 10.66 12.26
C GLN A 134 -1.59 9.50 12.92
N GLY A 135 -1.62 8.35 12.28
CA GLY A 135 -2.26 7.16 12.83
C GLY A 135 -1.51 6.61 14.05
N ALA A 136 -0.18 6.57 13.95
CA ALA A 136 0.70 6.12 15.03
C ALA A 136 0.56 6.99 16.28
N VAL A 137 0.55 8.33 16.14
CA VAL A 137 0.33 9.26 17.26
C VAL A 137 -1.00 9.02 17.96
N ASN A 138 -2.08 8.76 17.22
CA ASN A 138 -3.39 8.48 17.79
C ASN A 138 -3.41 7.19 18.64
N ILE A 139 -2.54 6.23 18.34
CA ILE A 139 -2.44 4.97 19.09
C ILE A 139 -1.46 5.13 20.27
N ILE A 140 -0.25 5.57 19.99
CA ILE A 140 0.85 5.65 20.99
C ILE A 140 0.53 6.70 22.05
N HIS A 141 0.11 7.89 21.63
CA HIS A 141 -0.16 9.03 22.50
C HIS A 141 -1.65 9.25 22.82
N ARG A 142 -2.46 8.19 22.70
CA ARG A 142 -3.91 8.25 22.98
C ARG A 142 -4.21 8.85 24.35
N LYS A 143 -3.49 8.41 25.37
CA LYS A 143 -3.68 8.89 26.75
C LYS A 143 -3.27 10.35 26.94
N ASP A 144 -2.21 10.78 26.27
CA ASP A 144 -1.72 12.16 26.37
C ASP A 144 -2.65 13.13 25.66
N LEU A 145 -3.15 12.74 24.50
CA LEU A 145 -4.17 13.51 23.76
C LEU A 145 -5.49 13.62 24.57
N GLN A 146 -5.88 12.57 25.27
CA GLN A 146 -7.06 12.59 26.12
C GLN A 146 -6.87 13.51 27.32
N LYS A 147 -5.74 13.43 28.03
CA LYS A 147 -5.39 14.34 29.14
C LYS A 147 -5.32 15.80 28.70
N ALA A 148 -4.76 16.07 27.53
CA ALA A 148 -4.72 17.41 26.96
C ALA A 148 -6.13 17.97 26.73
N LYS A 149 -7.04 17.13 26.21
CA LYS A 149 -8.45 17.48 26.03
C LYS A 149 -9.14 17.82 27.36
N GLU A 150 -8.93 17.01 28.40
CA GLU A 150 -9.49 17.21 29.74
C GLU A 150 -8.96 18.50 30.41
N ARG A 151 -7.73 18.90 30.08
CA ARG A 151 -7.09 20.13 30.57
C ARG A 151 -7.39 21.37 29.74
N GLY A 152 -8.23 21.26 28.71
CA GLY A 152 -8.57 22.38 27.82
C GLY A 152 -7.40 22.87 26.95
N GLN A 153 -6.36 22.06 26.76
CA GLN A 153 -5.22 22.39 25.91
C GLN A 153 -5.56 22.21 24.42
N ASP A 154 -4.82 22.89 23.56
CA ASP A 154 -4.98 22.72 22.11
C ASP A 154 -4.47 21.34 21.67
N VAL A 155 -5.41 20.39 21.55
CA VAL A 155 -5.14 19.01 21.11
C VAL A 155 -4.63 18.96 19.68
N ALA A 156 -4.99 19.92 18.83
CA ALA A 156 -4.55 19.95 17.44
C ALA A 156 -3.07 20.33 17.35
N ALA A 157 -2.65 21.34 18.11
CA ALA A 157 -1.26 21.76 18.21
C ALA A 157 -0.37 20.64 18.79
N LEU A 158 -0.80 20.02 19.90
CA LEU A 158 -0.07 18.89 20.49
C LEU A 158 0.05 17.72 19.52
N ARG A 159 -1.04 17.36 18.81
CA ARG A 159 -1.00 16.29 17.81
C ARG A 159 -0.02 16.61 16.70
N LYS A 160 0.00 17.82 16.20
CA LYS A 160 0.94 18.25 15.15
C LYS A 160 2.38 18.11 15.61
N GLN A 161 2.70 18.59 16.80
CA GLN A 161 4.04 18.46 17.39
C GLN A 161 4.46 16.97 17.47
N LEU A 162 3.62 16.09 18.01
CA LEU A 162 3.91 14.66 18.14
C LEU A 162 4.07 13.97 16.77
N VAL A 163 3.32 14.40 15.76
CA VAL A 163 3.47 13.90 14.38
C VAL A 163 4.81 14.31 13.79
N ASP A 164 5.20 15.57 13.99
CA ASP A 164 6.47 16.09 13.49
C ASP A 164 7.66 15.39 14.17
N GLU A 165 7.61 15.19 15.50
CA GLU A 165 8.62 14.44 16.23
C GLU A 165 8.74 12.99 15.75
N LEU A 166 7.60 12.31 15.54
CA LEU A 166 7.59 10.92 15.06
C LEU A 166 8.10 10.81 13.61
N SER A 167 7.83 11.80 12.78
CA SER A 167 8.29 11.84 11.38
C SER A 167 9.81 11.99 11.27
N LEU A 168 10.44 12.69 12.20
CA LEU A 168 11.89 12.89 12.24
C LEU A 168 12.67 11.64 12.65
N ILE A 169 12.03 10.69 13.32
CA ILE A 169 12.67 9.44 13.79
C ILE A 169 12.82 8.40 12.65
N HIS A 170 12.14 8.59 11.53
CA HIS A 170 12.07 7.61 10.44
C HIS A 170 12.81 8.04 9.15
N ILE A 171 13.70 9.02 9.24
CA ILE A 171 14.57 9.44 8.13
C ILE A 171 15.92 8.71 8.18
#